data_39e27a4c8e35653dfe1eec5030deada2
#
_entry.id   39e27a4c8e35653dfe1eec5030deada2
#
_cell.length_a   1.000
_cell.length_b   1.000
_cell.length_c   1.000
_cell.angle_alpha   90.00
_cell.angle_beta   90.00
_cell.angle_gamma   90.00
#
_symmetry.space_group_name_H-M   'P 1'
#
loop_
_entity.id
_entity.type
_entity.pdbx_description
1 polymer ?
#
loop_
_entity_poly.entity_id
_entity_poly.type
_entity_poly.pdbx_seq_one_letter_code
_entity_poly.pdbx_strand_id
1 'polypeptide(L)'
;MYTIRHHPIATELTMQAAEVEYREIPDFPGYRVGSDGTVWSRRIRGRGLKEASQVPVFAEEWRQLKTPTLGNGYPSIALRRNGKVVTLLVHQLVLTLFVGPCPTGMEACHSPDRTKTNCRLDNLRWDTPKANAEDKESHGTLARGETHGHAILTEEIVRELRARHATGESVSSIARSINMHRVTVREAIRGITWSHVL
;
A
#
# COMPACT_ATOMS: atom_id res chain seq x y z
N MET A 1 22.54 45.43 42.65
CA MET A 1 22.07 45.53 41.25
C MET A 1 22.58 44.33 40.49
N TYR A 2 21.75 43.29 40.34
CA TYR A 2 22.10 42.10 39.56
C TYR A 2 21.43 42.21 38.20
N THR A 3 22.24 42.31 37.15
CA THR A 3 21.78 42.37 35.75
C THR A 3 21.58 40.98 35.23
N ILE A 4 20.32 40.55 35.01
CA ILE A 4 19.98 39.30 34.39
C ILE A 4 20.21 39.43 32.88
N ARG A 5 21.21 38.72 32.35
CA ARG A 5 21.41 38.58 30.89
C ARG A 5 20.42 37.58 30.37
N HIS A 6 19.45 38.04 29.58
CA HIS A 6 18.60 37.16 28.77
C HIS A 6 19.45 36.54 27.66
N HIS A 7 19.52 35.20 27.68
CA HIS A 7 19.98 34.42 26.53
C HIS A 7 18.79 34.27 25.56
N PRO A 8 18.96 34.54 24.28
CA PRO A 8 17.95 34.19 23.29
C PRO A 8 18.08 32.70 22.97
N ILE A 9 17.18 31.90 23.52
CA ILE A 9 16.95 30.55 23.09
C ILE A 9 15.77 30.60 22.14
N ALA A 10 16.02 30.60 20.86
CA ALA A 10 15.07 30.12 19.85
C ALA A 10 15.86 29.84 18.57
N THR A 11 16.49 28.67 18.52
CA THR A 11 16.87 28.11 17.23
C THR A 11 15.58 27.58 16.64
N GLU A 12 14.92 28.38 15.80
CA GLU A 12 13.88 27.89 14.88
C GLU A 12 14.50 26.83 13.99
N LEU A 13 14.26 25.57 14.33
CA LEU A 13 14.39 24.45 13.39
C LEU A 13 13.28 24.64 12.35
N THR A 14 13.54 25.48 11.36
CA THR A 14 12.78 25.50 10.12
C THR A 14 12.96 24.13 9.50
N MET A 15 11.97 23.25 9.62
CA MET A 15 11.88 22.03 8.82
C MET A 15 11.79 22.49 7.36
N GLN A 16 12.93 22.56 6.69
CA GLN A 16 12.95 22.71 5.23
C GLN A 16 12.19 21.52 4.65
N ALA A 17 11.03 21.80 4.07
CA ALA A 17 10.33 20.80 3.27
C ALA A 17 11.33 20.27 2.23
N ALA A 18 11.59 18.97 2.26
CA ALA A 18 12.54 18.36 1.33
C ALA A 18 12.15 18.76 -0.11
N GLU A 19 13.10 19.32 -0.83
CA GLU A 19 12.89 19.75 -2.21
C GLU A 19 12.44 18.54 -3.06
N VAL A 20 11.37 18.70 -3.83
CA VAL A 20 10.84 17.62 -4.66
C VAL A 20 11.77 17.39 -5.84
N GLU A 21 12.37 16.21 -5.90
CA GLU A 21 13.13 15.75 -7.07
C GLU A 21 12.17 15.28 -8.15
N TYR A 22 12.43 15.63 -9.43
CA TYR A 22 11.62 15.19 -10.57
C TYR A 22 12.45 14.33 -11.52
N ARG A 23 11.90 13.19 -11.97
CA ARG A 23 12.50 12.33 -12.99
C ARG A 23 11.57 12.14 -14.18
N GLU A 24 12.10 12.26 -15.39
CA GLU A 24 11.36 11.95 -16.61
C GLU A 24 11.06 10.45 -16.69
N ILE A 25 9.87 10.11 -17.22
CA ILE A 25 9.44 8.71 -17.32
C ILE A 25 9.99 8.14 -18.63
N PRO A 26 10.88 7.13 -18.60
CA PRO A 26 11.40 6.47 -19.80
C PRO A 26 10.28 5.99 -20.72
N ASP A 27 10.47 6.07 -22.03
CA ASP A 27 9.49 5.72 -23.08
C ASP A 27 8.21 6.57 -23.11
N PHE A 28 8.08 7.55 -22.20
CA PHE A 28 6.93 8.47 -22.17
C PHE A 28 7.41 9.93 -22.23
N PRO A 29 7.89 10.39 -23.38
CA PRO A 29 8.44 11.74 -23.52
C PRO A 29 7.41 12.82 -23.15
N GLY A 30 7.86 13.82 -22.38
CA GLY A 30 7.01 14.91 -21.89
C GLY A 30 6.17 14.57 -20.67
N TYR A 31 6.54 13.52 -19.94
CA TYR A 31 6.01 13.19 -18.62
C TYR A 31 7.15 13.04 -17.62
N ARG A 32 6.92 13.48 -16.37
CA ARG A 32 7.82 13.31 -15.25
C ARG A 32 7.04 12.98 -13.97
N VAL A 33 7.69 12.37 -13.01
CA VAL A 33 7.15 12.08 -11.68
C VAL A 33 8.02 12.74 -10.62
N GLY A 34 7.39 13.27 -9.57
CA GLY A 34 8.06 13.83 -8.40
C GLY A 34 8.29 12.78 -7.32
N SER A 35 9.35 12.97 -6.50
CA SER A 35 9.60 12.17 -5.30
C SER A 35 8.46 12.28 -4.27
N ASP A 36 7.59 13.26 -4.42
CA ASP A 36 6.36 13.47 -3.65
C ASP A 36 5.15 12.66 -4.16
N GLY A 37 5.33 11.88 -5.24
CA GLY A 37 4.26 11.10 -5.88
C GLY A 37 3.41 11.89 -6.88
N THR A 38 3.73 13.15 -7.17
CA THR A 38 3.03 13.93 -8.18
C THR A 38 3.48 13.56 -9.59
N VAL A 39 2.55 13.58 -10.55
CA VAL A 39 2.85 13.29 -11.97
C VAL A 39 2.58 14.54 -12.80
N TRP A 40 3.49 14.86 -13.70
CA TRP A 40 3.46 16.09 -14.47
C TRP A 40 3.60 15.82 -15.98
N SER A 41 3.03 16.70 -16.78
CA SER A 41 3.11 16.63 -18.24
C SER A 41 3.33 18.00 -18.85
N ARG A 42 4.19 18.07 -19.86
CA ARG A 42 4.31 19.22 -20.77
C ARG A 42 3.77 18.92 -22.18
N ARG A 43 3.06 17.77 -22.36
CA ARG A 43 2.48 17.45 -23.67
C ARG A 43 1.31 18.35 -23.98
N ILE A 44 1.30 18.92 -25.20
CA ILE A 44 0.17 19.68 -25.74
C ILE A 44 -0.84 18.69 -26.31
N ARG A 45 -2.10 18.81 -25.89
CA ARG A 45 -3.20 18.07 -26.50
C ARG A 45 -3.61 18.80 -27.77
N GLY A 46 -3.24 18.27 -28.95
CA GLY A 46 -3.72 18.78 -30.21
C GLY A 46 -5.23 18.52 -30.37
N ARG A 47 -6.07 19.56 -30.34
CA ARG A 47 -7.40 19.47 -30.92
C ARG A 47 -7.25 19.56 -32.44
N GLY A 48 -7.60 18.48 -33.16
CA GLY A 48 -7.70 18.50 -34.62
C GLY A 48 -6.41 18.25 -35.41
N LEU A 49 -5.30 17.87 -34.78
CA LEU A 49 -4.18 17.28 -35.53
C LEU A 49 -4.64 15.89 -35.99
N LYS A 50 -4.87 15.75 -37.31
CA LYS A 50 -5.12 14.46 -37.95
C LYS A 50 -4.03 13.49 -37.49
N GLU A 51 -4.37 12.22 -37.33
CA GLU A 51 -3.52 11.12 -36.81
C GLU A 51 -2.11 10.98 -37.44
N ALA A 52 -1.77 11.77 -38.44
CA ALA A 52 -0.54 11.73 -39.19
C ALA A 52 0.70 12.26 -38.45
N SER A 53 0.56 13.04 -37.37
CA SER A 53 1.71 13.52 -36.61
C SER A 53 1.89 12.71 -35.32
N GLN A 54 2.64 11.61 -35.42
CA GLN A 54 3.04 10.79 -34.26
C GLN A 54 4.07 11.50 -33.36
N VAL A 55 4.53 12.69 -33.75
CA VAL A 55 5.53 13.44 -32.99
C VAL A 55 4.80 14.24 -31.89
N PRO A 56 5.09 13.99 -30.61
CA PRO A 56 4.49 14.74 -29.52
C PRO A 56 4.99 16.19 -29.53
N VAL A 57 4.07 17.14 -29.39
CA VAL A 57 4.37 18.55 -29.19
C VAL A 57 4.41 18.86 -27.70
N PHE A 58 5.41 19.62 -27.26
CA PHE A 58 5.64 19.94 -25.87
C PHE A 58 5.47 21.44 -25.60
N ALA A 59 4.87 21.77 -24.45
CA ALA A 59 4.86 23.13 -23.89
C ALA A 59 6.20 23.39 -23.17
N GLU A 60 6.50 24.65 -22.91
CA GLU A 60 7.61 25.03 -22.05
C GLU A 60 7.31 24.67 -20.59
N GLU A 61 6.07 24.88 -20.16
CA GLU A 61 5.64 24.69 -18.78
C GLU A 61 5.14 23.27 -18.52
N TRP A 62 5.42 22.80 -17.32
CA TRP A 62 4.89 21.55 -16.77
C TRP A 62 3.58 21.80 -16.04
N ARG A 63 2.56 20.99 -16.30
CA ARG A 63 1.30 20.97 -15.56
C ARG A 63 1.14 19.68 -14.82
N GLN A 64 0.68 19.76 -13.57
CA GLN A 64 0.37 18.59 -12.77
C GLN A 64 -0.85 17.86 -13.32
N LEU A 65 -0.78 16.54 -13.34
CA LEU A 65 -1.87 15.66 -13.76
C LEU A 65 -2.65 15.15 -12.54
N LYS A 66 -3.94 14.93 -12.74
CA LYS A 66 -4.75 14.20 -11.75
C LYS A 66 -4.42 12.71 -11.83
N THR A 67 -4.26 12.09 -10.68
CA THR A 67 -3.99 10.65 -10.52
C THR A 67 -5.19 9.99 -9.85
N PRO A 68 -6.25 9.65 -10.60
CA PRO A 68 -7.42 8.99 -10.03
C PRO A 68 -7.05 7.65 -9.42
N THR A 69 -7.78 7.24 -8.39
CA THR A 69 -7.63 5.92 -7.78
C THR A 69 -8.40 4.87 -8.59
N LEU A 70 -7.80 3.69 -8.77
CA LEU A 70 -8.49 2.51 -9.29
C LEU A 70 -9.44 1.91 -8.24
N GLY A 71 -10.28 0.97 -8.65
CA GLY A 71 -11.21 0.29 -7.76
C GLY A 71 -10.57 -0.40 -6.55
N ASN A 72 -9.28 -0.72 -6.64
CA ASN A 72 -8.46 -1.24 -5.54
C ASN A 72 -7.86 -0.15 -4.62
N GLY A 73 -8.16 1.15 -4.87
CA GLY A 73 -7.72 2.28 -4.07
C GLY A 73 -6.33 2.82 -4.37
N TYR A 74 -5.62 2.31 -5.38
CA TYR A 74 -4.28 2.82 -5.75
C TYR A 74 -4.38 3.93 -6.79
N PRO A 75 -3.65 5.06 -6.62
CA PRO A 75 -3.51 6.10 -7.62
C PRO A 75 -2.88 5.56 -8.90
N SER A 76 -3.44 5.96 -10.03
CA SER A 76 -2.98 5.56 -11.35
C SER A 76 -2.91 6.73 -12.29
N ILE A 77 -2.13 6.58 -13.36
CA ILE A 77 -2.02 7.57 -14.42
C ILE A 77 -2.06 6.90 -15.80
N ALA A 78 -2.84 7.46 -16.69
CA ALA A 78 -2.93 7.02 -18.08
C ALA A 78 -2.00 7.89 -18.95
N LEU A 79 -0.92 7.30 -19.44
CA LEU A 79 0.09 7.96 -20.27
C LEU A 79 0.02 7.47 -21.70
N ARG A 80 0.45 8.32 -22.66
CA ARG A 80 0.50 7.94 -24.08
C ARG A 80 1.93 7.59 -24.49
N ARG A 81 2.08 6.40 -25.11
CA ARG A 81 3.30 5.92 -25.74
C ARG A 81 2.97 5.36 -27.12
N ASN A 82 3.59 5.90 -28.18
CA ASN A 82 3.39 5.42 -29.56
C ASN A 82 1.90 5.29 -29.94
N GLY A 83 1.11 6.33 -29.70
CA GLY A 83 -0.33 6.35 -29.98
C GLY A 83 -1.22 5.56 -29.00
N LYS A 84 -0.66 4.67 -28.22
CA LYS A 84 -1.39 3.83 -27.25
C LYS A 84 -1.44 4.47 -25.86
N VAL A 85 -2.50 4.21 -25.12
CA VAL A 85 -2.63 4.60 -23.72
C VAL A 85 -2.19 3.43 -22.84
N VAL A 86 -1.29 3.71 -21.89
CA VAL A 86 -0.82 2.75 -20.89
C VAL A 86 -1.16 3.31 -19.52
N THR A 87 -1.83 2.52 -18.69
CA THR A 87 -2.15 2.88 -17.31
C THR A 87 -1.05 2.32 -16.39
N LEU A 88 -0.47 3.19 -15.58
CA LEU A 88 0.61 2.88 -14.65
C LEU A 88 0.20 3.26 -13.23
N LEU A 89 0.63 2.48 -12.24
CA LEU A 89 0.42 2.79 -10.83
C LEU A 89 1.48 3.80 -10.36
N VAL A 90 1.05 4.86 -9.68
CA VAL A 90 1.94 5.96 -9.30
C VAL A 90 3.05 5.50 -8.34
N HIS A 91 2.72 4.71 -7.32
CA HIS A 91 3.72 4.19 -6.37
C HIS A 91 4.78 3.31 -7.05
N GLN A 92 4.41 2.52 -8.07
CA GLN A 92 5.37 1.72 -8.84
C GLN A 92 6.26 2.60 -9.72
N LEU A 93 5.71 3.67 -10.31
CA LEU A 93 6.50 4.65 -11.06
C LEU A 93 7.55 5.32 -10.18
N VAL A 94 7.15 5.78 -8.99
CA VAL A 94 8.06 6.42 -8.03
C VAL A 94 9.18 5.45 -7.67
N LEU A 95 8.86 4.24 -7.23
CA LEU A 95 9.88 3.24 -6.88
C LEU A 95 10.80 2.91 -8.05
N THR A 96 10.23 2.64 -9.21
CA THR A 96 11.03 2.26 -10.39
C THR A 96 12.03 3.36 -10.79
N LEU A 97 11.62 4.61 -10.68
CA LEU A 97 12.47 5.73 -11.11
C LEU A 97 13.45 6.19 -10.04
N PHE A 98 13.10 6.15 -8.77
CA PHE A 98 13.94 6.66 -7.68
C PHE A 98 14.75 5.58 -6.94
N VAL A 99 14.28 4.35 -6.94
CA VAL A 99 14.99 3.23 -6.29
C VAL A 99 15.59 2.26 -7.32
N GLY A 100 14.85 2.02 -8.42
CA GLY A 100 15.24 1.08 -9.46
C GLY A 100 14.12 0.08 -9.78
N PRO A 101 14.33 -0.80 -10.76
CA PRO A 101 13.34 -1.80 -11.16
C PRO A 101 12.99 -2.73 -9.99
N CYS A 102 11.75 -3.24 -10.01
CA CYS A 102 11.29 -4.19 -8.99
C CYS A 102 12.19 -5.44 -8.97
N PRO A 103 12.84 -5.77 -7.86
CA PRO A 103 13.61 -7.00 -7.74
C PRO A 103 12.69 -8.23 -7.85
N THR A 104 13.23 -9.33 -8.37
CA THR A 104 12.47 -10.57 -8.52
C THR A 104 11.89 -11.05 -7.18
N GLY A 105 10.59 -11.32 -7.16
CA GLY A 105 9.88 -11.79 -5.96
C GLY A 105 9.54 -10.70 -4.94
N MET A 106 9.75 -9.44 -5.28
CA MET A 106 9.32 -8.30 -4.46
C MET A 106 8.07 -7.62 -5.01
N GLU A 107 7.43 -6.83 -4.16
CA GLU A 107 6.26 -6.00 -4.49
C GLU A 107 6.41 -4.60 -3.89
N ALA A 108 5.65 -3.64 -4.42
CA ALA A 108 5.65 -2.27 -3.91
C ALA A 108 4.85 -2.20 -2.60
N CYS A 109 5.47 -1.72 -1.53
CA CYS A 109 4.89 -1.58 -0.21
C CYS A 109 4.83 -0.13 0.24
N HIS A 110 3.73 0.24 0.92
CA HIS A 110 3.56 1.52 1.59
C HIS A 110 3.94 1.35 3.07
N SER A 111 4.95 2.07 3.54
CA SER A 111 5.44 2.02 4.91
C SER A 111 6.28 3.28 5.22
N PRO A 112 6.11 3.95 6.37
CA PRO A 112 5.26 3.54 7.50
C PRO A 112 3.77 3.83 7.32
N ASP A 113 3.39 4.80 6.47
CA ASP A 113 1.99 5.14 6.23
C ASP A 113 1.39 4.19 5.17
N ARG A 114 0.38 3.43 5.57
CA ARG A 114 -0.30 2.43 4.74
C ARG A 114 -1.35 3.00 3.80
N THR A 115 -1.55 4.30 3.84
CA THR A 115 -2.48 5.00 2.96
C THR A 115 -2.04 4.82 1.50
N LYS A 116 -2.83 4.09 0.72
CA LYS A 116 -2.53 3.76 -0.68
C LYS A 116 -2.31 4.99 -1.57
N THR A 117 -2.87 6.13 -1.19
CA THR A 117 -2.71 7.40 -1.89
C THR A 117 -1.44 8.16 -1.53
N ASN A 118 -0.74 7.76 -0.46
CA ASN A 118 0.54 8.33 -0.10
C ASN A 118 1.67 7.67 -0.92
N CYS A 119 1.87 8.20 -2.13
CA CYS A 119 2.88 7.70 -3.08
C CYS A 119 4.22 8.46 -2.97
N ARG A 120 4.53 9.08 -1.83
CA ARG A 120 5.82 9.72 -1.57
C ARG A 120 6.93 8.68 -1.50
N LEU A 121 8.11 9.01 -2.02
CA LEU A 121 9.28 8.12 -2.04
C LEU A 121 9.68 7.64 -0.64
N ASP A 122 9.63 8.54 0.36
CA ASP A 122 9.95 8.25 1.76
C ASP A 122 8.94 7.28 2.44
N ASN A 123 7.80 7.03 1.78
CA ASN A 123 6.77 6.10 2.22
C ASN A 123 6.70 4.82 1.37
N LEU A 124 7.64 4.60 0.48
CA LEU A 124 7.59 3.48 -0.46
C LEU A 124 8.87 2.64 -0.39
N ARG A 125 8.73 1.32 -0.51
CA ARG A 125 9.85 0.40 -0.68
C ARG A 125 9.47 -0.83 -1.50
N TRP A 126 10.47 -1.46 -2.12
CA TRP A 126 10.35 -2.82 -2.60
C TRP A 126 10.51 -3.78 -1.42
N ASP A 127 9.61 -4.73 -1.26
CA ASP A 127 9.71 -5.72 -0.18
C ASP A 127 9.11 -7.06 -0.59
N THR A 128 9.41 -8.11 0.17
CA THR A 128 8.86 -9.43 -0.09
C THR A 128 7.40 -9.52 0.36
N PRO A 129 6.57 -10.38 -0.27
CA PRO A 129 5.21 -10.63 0.19
C PRO A 129 5.14 -11.07 1.66
N LYS A 130 6.19 -11.79 2.13
CA LYS A 130 6.29 -12.21 3.53
C LYS A 130 6.45 -11.02 4.47
N ALA A 131 7.42 -10.13 4.22
CA ALA A 131 7.63 -8.94 5.04
C ALA A 131 6.39 -8.02 5.02
N ASN A 132 5.74 -7.85 3.85
CA ASN A 132 4.50 -7.10 3.74
C ASN A 132 3.34 -7.76 4.53
N ALA A 133 3.31 -9.08 4.65
CA ALA A 133 2.34 -9.78 5.51
C ALA A 133 2.65 -9.59 7.00
N GLU A 134 3.94 -9.63 7.39
CA GLU A 134 4.40 -9.34 8.75
C GLU A 134 4.08 -7.89 9.17
N ASP A 135 4.26 -6.93 8.28
CA ASP A 135 3.80 -5.55 8.50
C ASP A 135 2.29 -5.47 8.74
N LYS A 136 1.48 -6.24 8.00
CA LYS A 136 0.03 -6.32 8.22
C LYS A 136 -0.33 -6.92 9.58
N GLU A 137 0.43 -7.88 10.04
CA GLU A 137 0.25 -8.51 11.34
C GLU A 137 0.62 -7.54 12.48
N SER A 138 1.79 -6.90 12.40
CA SER A 138 2.26 -5.94 13.41
C SER A 138 1.32 -4.74 13.58
N HIS A 139 0.64 -4.34 12.50
CA HIS A 139 -0.34 -3.25 12.51
C HIS A 139 -1.78 -3.72 12.78
N GLY A 140 -2.02 -5.01 13.10
CA GLY A 140 -3.35 -5.54 13.42
C GLY A 140 -4.37 -5.52 12.27
N THR A 141 -3.92 -5.41 11.01
CA THR A 141 -4.80 -5.35 9.83
C THR A 141 -4.84 -6.67 9.06
N LEU A 142 -4.12 -7.68 9.52
CA LEU A 142 -4.29 -9.03 8.97
C LEU A 142 -5.67 -9.54 9.39
N ALA A 143 -6.55 -9.76 8.40
CA ALA A 143 -7.84 -10.37 8.67
C ALA A 143 -7.64 -11.80 9.17
N ARG A 144 -7.91 -12.04 10.46
CA ARG A 144 -7.85 -13.36 11.07
C ARG A 144 -8.97 -13.51 12.13
N GLY A 145 -9.26 -14.75 12.46
CA GLY A 145 -10.37 -15.00 13.40
C GLY A 145 -11.69 -14.45 12.87
N GLU A 146 -12.44 -13.77 13.70
CA GLU A 146 -13.73 -13.18 13.36
C GLU A 146 -13.68 -12.13 12.27
N THR A 147 -12.55 -11.42 12.10
CA THR A 147 -12.39 -10.39 11.09
C THR A 147 -12.18 -10.96 9.66
N HIS A 148 -11.98 -12.28 9.56
CA HIS A 148 -11.89 -12.93 8.25
C HIS A 148 -13.30 -13.06 7.64
N GLY A 149 -13.49 -12.57 6.40
CA GLY A 149 -14.81 -12.49 5.76
C GLY A 149 -15.57 -13.82 5.59
N HIS A 150 -14.92 -14.96 5.79
CA HIS A 150 -15.52 -16.29 5.80
C HIS A 150 -15.45 -16.99 7.16
N ALA A 151 -15.23 -16.23 8.25
CA ALA A 151 -15.21 -16.80 9.59
C ALA A 151 -16.62 -17.29 9.96
N ILE A 152 -16.72 -18.55 10.35
CA ILE A 152 -17.97 -19.17 10.84
C ILE A 152 -17.91 -19.30 12.36
N LEU A 153 -16.72 -19.46 12.93
CA LEU A 153 -16.48 -19.49 14.37
C LEU A 153 -16.19 -18.09 14.90
N THR A 154 -16.51 -17.86 16.16
CA THR A 154 -16.10 -16.71 16.95
C THR A 154 -15.01 -17.12 17.94
N GLU A 155 -14.24 -16.16 18.46
CA GLU A 155 -13.26 -16.43 19.51
C GLU A 155 -13.90 -17.06 20.75
N GLU A 156 -15.10 -16.62 21.12
CA GLU A 156 -15.86 -17.15 22.23
C GLU A 156 -16.20 -18.63 22.01
N ILE A 157 -16.72 -18.97 20.82
CA ILE A 157 -17.01 -20.35 20.45
C ILE A 157 -15.72 -21.19 20.50
N VAL A 158 -14.60 -20.70 19.98
CA VAL A 158 -13.32 -21.44 20.00
C VAL A 158 -12.85 -21.71 21.43
N ARG A 159 -12.97 -20.75 22.35
CA ARG A 159 -12.66 -20.97 23.77
C ARG A 159 -13.58 -22.03 24.39
N GLU A 160 -14.89 -22.00 24.10
CA GLU A 160 -15.85 -23.01 24.54
C GLU A 160 -15.49 -24.40 23.99
N LEU A 161 -15.18 -24.55 22.69
CA LEU A 161 -14.81 -25.82 22.10
C LEU A 161 -13.57 -26.42 22.79
N ARG A 162 -12.57 -25.59 23.09
CA ARG A 162 -11.36 -26.01 23.81
C ARG A 162 -11.66 -26.43 25.24
N ALA A 163 -12.49 -25.69 25.97
CA ALA A 163 -12.88 -26.02 27.32
C ALA A 163 -13.66 -27.37 27.37
N ARG A 164 -14.64 -27.58 26.49
CA ARG A 164 -15.38 -28.83 26.38
C ARG A 164 -14.47 -30.02 26.05
N HIS A 165 -13.51 -29.83 25.16
CA HIS A 165 -12.54 -30.89 24.84
C HIS A 165 -11.62 -31.20 26.02
N ALA A 166 -11.19 -30.19 26.77
CA ALA A 166 -10.37 -30.36 27.98
C ALA A 166 -11.09 -31.16 29.10
N THR A 167 -12.42 -31.07 29.17
CA THR A 167 -13.23 -31.87 30.10
C THR A 167 -13.52 -33.29 29.59
N GLY A 168 -12.92 -33.70 28.45
CA GLY A 168 -13.00 -35.06 27.90
C GLY A 168 -14.06 -35.27 26.84
N GLU A 169 -14.74 -34.22 26.38
CA GLU A 169 -15.68 -34.37 25.26
C GLU A 169 -14.98 -34.61 23.97
N SER A 170 -15.45 -35.55 23.15
CA SER A 170 -14.81 -35.90 21.89
C SER A 170 -15.01 -34.84 20.82
N VAL A 171 -14.00 -34.60 19.96
CA VAL A 171 -14.11 -33.69 18.83
C VAL A 171 -15.33 -33.97 17.94
N SER A 172 -15.69 -35.26 17.79
CA SER A 172 -16.86 -35.65 17.00
C SER A 172 -18.18 -35.28 17.62
N SER A 173 -18.29 -35.34 18.97
CA SER A 173 -19.45 -34.88 19.71
C SER A 173 -19.63 -33.38 19.60
N ILE A 174 -18.54 -32.63 19.86
CA ILE A 174 -18.48 -31.17 19.74
C ILE A 174 -18.89 -30.70 18.35
N ALA A 175 -18.29 -31.28 17.31
CA ALA A 175 -18.58 -30.91 15.93
C ALA A 175 -20.05 -31.13 15.54
N ARG A 176 -20.64 -32.23 16.01
CA ARG A 176 -22.06 -32.53 15.79
C ARG A 176 -22.97 -31.55 16.51
N SER A 177 -22.64 -31.17 17.74
CA SER A 177 -23.49 -30.29 18.56
C SER A 177 -23.58 -28.87 17.97
N ILE A 178 -22.56 -28.41 17.23
CA ILE A 178 -22.52 -27.09 16.57
C ILE A 178 -22.76 -27.17 15.06
N ASN A 179 -23.12 -28.34 14.55
CA ASN A 179 -23.33 -28.59 13.11
C ASN A 179 -22.17 -28.16 12.22
N MET A 180 -20.95 -28.49 12.62
CA MET A 180 -19.74 -28.14 11.87
C MET A 180 -18.93 -29.36 11.46
N HIS A 181 -18.12 -29.19 10.42
CA HIS A 181 -17.24 -30.25 9.96
C HIS A 181 -16.17 -30.57 11.02
N ARG A 182 -15.99 -31.86 11.30
CA ARG A 182 -15.06 -32.35 12.35
C ARG A 182 -13.63 -31.85 12.19
N VAL A 183 -13.14 -31.67 10.94
CA VAL A 183 -11.77 -31.18 10.68
C VAL A 183 -11.64 -29.75 11.16
N THR A 184 -12.59 -28.86 10.85
CA THR A 184 -12.61 -27.47 11.27
C THR A 184 -12.55 -27.35 12.80
N VAL A 185 -13.39 -28.11 13.50
CA VAL A 185 -13.42 -28.11 14.98
C VAL A 185 -12.09 -28.64 15.55
N ARG A 186 -11.55 -29.72 14.97
CA ARG A 186 -10.28 -30.30 15.42
C ARG A 186 -9.10 -29.28 15.27
N GLU A 187 -9.05 -28.56 14.15
CA GLU A 187 -8.00 -27.58 13.89
C GLU A 187 -8.10 -26.37 14.80
N ALA A 188 -9.33 -25.91 15.09
CA ALA A 188 -9.57 -24.83 16.05
C ALA A 188 -9.19 -25.25 17.49
N ILE A 189 -9.54 -26.47 17.92
CA ILE A 189 -9.18 -27.01 19.23
C ILE A 189 -7.65 -27.16 19.37
N ARG A 190 -6.97 -27.62 18.32
CA ARG A 190 -5.50 -27.81 18.33
C ARG A 190 -4.70 -26.51 18.14
N GLY A 191 -5.35 -25.38 17.91
CA GLY A 191 -4.66 -24.11 17.63
C GLY A 191 -3.97 -24.05 16.27
N ILE A 192 -4.25 -24.99 15.35
CA ILE A 192 -3.77 -24.93 13.94
C ILE A 192 -4.42 -23.75 13.24
N THR A 193 -5.73 -23.64 13.38
CA THR A 193 -6.49 -22.42 13.12
C THR A 193 -6.79 -21.73 14.45
N TRP A 194 -7.08 -20.42 14.42
CA TRP A 194 -7.37 -19.65 15.64
C TRP A 194 -6.23 -19.66 16.68
N SER A 195 -4.97 -19.68 16.21
CA SER A 195 -3.78 -19.73 17.07
C SER A 195 -3.62 -18.52 17.99
N HIS A 196 -4.29 -17.41 17.69
CA HIS A 196 -4.28 -16.17 18.48
C HIS A 196 -5.27 -16.20 19.67
N VAL A 197 -6.17 -17.17 19.71
CA VAL A 197 -7.11 -17.36 20.83
C VAL A 197 -6.44 -18.25 21.87
N LEU A 198 -6.29 -17.77 23.09
CA LEU A 198 -5.76 -18.49 24.24
C LEU A 198 -6.88 -19.18 25.00
#